data_cb2500524293be55291bc5a9c515b946
#
_entry.id   cb2500524293be55291bc5a9c515b946
#
_cell.length_a   1.000
_cell.length_b   1.000
_cell.length_c   1.000
_cell.angle_alpha   90.00
_cell.angle_beta   90.00
_cell.angle_gamma   90.00
#
_symmetry.space_group_name_H-M   'P 1'
#
loop_
_entity.id
_entity.type
_entity.pdbx_description
1 polymer ?
#
loop_
_entity_poly.entity_id
_entity_poly.type
_entity_poly.pdbx_seq_one_letter_code
_entity_poly.pdbx_strand_id
1 'polypeptide(L)' 'EKEMVEPYRPLYTAKQAAEILLVNVSTVYDLMNKGDLPYLILGKGNGSRKVRGSDLERFIESQKPEQPNN' A
#
# COMPACT_ATOMS: atom_id res chain seq x y z
N GLU A 1 7.84 -18.42 -9.24
CA GLU A 1 7.40 -17.84 -9.22
C GLU A 1 6.70 -17.16 -8.22
N LYS A 2 7.21 -16.57 -7.25
CA LYS A 2 6.62 -15.85 -6.33
C LYS A 2 6.59 -14.47 -6.65
N GLU A 3 5.49 -13.81 -6.58
CA GLU A 3 5.37 -12.43 -6.84
C GLU A 3 5.60 -11.68 -5.62
N MET A 4 5.96 -10.43 -5.72
CA MET A 4 6.13 -9.61 -4.57
C MET A 4 4.85 -9.39 -3.87
N VAL A 5 3.77 -9.16 -4.59
CA VAL A 5 2.48 -9.03 -3.98
C VAL A 5 1.77 -10.32 -4.25
N GLU A 6 1.46 -11.03 -3.20
CA GLU A 6 0.85 -12.29 -3.39
C GLU A 6 -0.56 -12.12 -3.81
N PRO A 7 -0.97 -12.69 -4.91
CA PRO A 7 -2.31 -12.46 -5.40
C PRO A 7 -3.38 -13.01 -4.50
N TYR A 8 -3.03 -13.94 -3.64
CA TYR A 8 -4.03 -14.49 -2.79
C TYR A 8 -4.19 -13.79 -1.48
N ARG A 9 -3.35 -12.84 -1.19
CA ARG A 9 -3.46 -12.16 0.06
C ARG A 9 -4.39 -10.97 -0.12
N PRO A 10 -5.57 -11.03 0.46
CA PRO A 10 -6.54 -9.98 0.19
C PRO A 10 -6.24 -8.67 0.91
N LEU A 11 -5.55 -8.74 2.04
CA LEU A 11 -5.33 -7.54 2.84
C LEU A 11 -3.91 -7.49 3.34
N TYR A 12 -3.42 -6.27 3.46
CA TYR A 12 -2.10 -6.03 4.01
C TYR A 12 -2.22 -4.99 5.10
N THR A 13 -1.42 -5.12 6.15
CA THR A 13 -1.36 -4.06 7.14
C THR A 13 -0.53 -2.91 6.58
N ALA A 14 -0.61 -1.77 7.25
CA ALA A 14 0.21 -0.64 6.83
C ALA A 14 1.68 -1.00 6.84
N LYS A 15 2.10 -1.76 7.84
CA LYS A 15 3.50 -2.13 7.91
C LYS A 15 3.89 -3.05 6.77
N GLN A 16 3.02 -3.99 6.43
CA GLN A 16 3.31 -4.87 5.30
C GLN A 16 3.34 -4.09 4.00
N ALA A 17 2.43 -3.16 3.83
CA ALA A 17 2.44 -2.33 2.65
C ALA A 17 3.73 -1.52 2.57
N ALA A 18 4.19 -1.01 3.70
CA ALA A 18 5.43 -0.27 3.71
C ALA A 18 6.61 -1.14 3.27
N GLU A 19 6.60 -2.38 3.69
CA GLU A 19 7.67 -3.27 3.31
C GLU A 19 7.64 -3.57 1.81
N ILE A 20 6.46 -3.74 1.28
CA ILE A 20 6.33 -4.00 -0.15
C ILE A 20 6.75 -2.78 -0.95
N LEU A 21 6.36 -1.60 -0.50
CA LEU A 21 6.69 -0.38 -1.21
C LEU A 21 8.10 0.11 -0.90
N LEU A 22 8.74 -0.52 0.07
CA LEU A 22 10.11 -0.16 0.46
C LEU A 22 10.19 1.27 0.97
N VAL A 23 9.24 1.64 1.80
CA VAL A 23 9.22 2.96 2.40
C VAL A 23 8.93 2.80 3.88
N ASN A 24 9.04 3.87 4.62
CA ASN A 24 8.70 3.85 6.02
C ASN A 24 7.21 3.75 6.19
N VAL A 25 6.78 3.18 7.29
CA VAL A 25 5.35 3.04 7.53
C VAL A 25 4.70 4.42 7.66
N SER A 26 5.42 5.41 8.12
CA SER A 26 4.85 6.75 8.19
C SER A 26 4.50 7.28 6.81
N THR A 27 5.29 6.91 5.82
CA THR A 27 4.97 7.30 4.46
C THR A 27 3.66 6.66 4.00
N VAL A 28 3.43 5.41 4.41
CA VAL A 28 2.19 4.75 4.05
C VAL A 28 1.02 5.47 4.70
N TYR A 29 1.14 5.85 5.97
CA TYR A 29 0.07 6.58 6.61
C TYR A 29 -0.17 7.94 5.95
N ASP A 30 0.89 8.58 5.51
CA ASP A 30 0.71 9.84 4.79
C ASP A 30 -0.05 9.63 3.48
N LEU A 31 0.28 8.57 2.76
CA LEU A 31 -0.44 8.28 1.53
C LEU A 31 -1.90 7.99 1.80
N MET A 32 -2.18 7.29 2.88
CA MET A 32 -3.56 7.03 3.25
C MET A 32 -4.29 8.32 3.60
N ASN A 33 -3.63 9.17 4.37
CA ASN A 33 -4.27 10.40 4.80
C ASN A 33 -4.52 11.35 3.65
N LYS A 34 -3.66 11.31 2.65
CA LYS A 34 -3.86 12.16 1.49
C LYS A 34 -4.87 11.60 0.51
N GLY A 35 -5.25 10.36 0.71
CA GLY A 35 -6.19 9.75 -0.22
C GLY A 35 -5.55 9.09 -1.41
N ASP A 36 -4.24 9.01 -1.44
CA ASP A 36 -3.57 8.37 -2.55
C ASP A 36 -3.62 6.86 -2.46
N LEU A 37 -3.74 6.33 -1.27
CA LEU A 37 -3.76 4.89 -1.08
C LEU A 37 -5.03 4.54 -0.32
N PRO A 38 -6.00 3.93 -0.96
CA PRO A 38 -7.23 3.57 -0.27
C PRO A 38 -6.98 2.52 0.81
N TYR A 39 -7.74 2.61 1.85
CA TYR A 39 -7.57 1.65 2.93
C TYR A 39 -8.92 1.39 3.57
N LEU A 40 -8.95 0.33 4.36
CA LEU A 40 -10.13 -0.06 5.09
C LEU A 40 -9.81 -0.06 6.57
N ILE A 41 -10.82 0.20 7.38
CA ILE A 41 -10.68 0.05 8.80
C ILE A 41 -11.61 -1.07 9.20
N LEU A 42 -11.03 -2.13 9.71
CA LEU A 42 -11.79 -3.30 10.07
C LEU A 42 -11.96 -3.35 11.57
N GLY A 43 -13.08 -3.77 11.99
CA GLY A 43 -13.32 -3.93 13.40
C GLY A 43 -13.62 -2.61 14.06
N LYS A 44 -13.65 -2.63 15.38
CA LYS A 44 -13.92 -1.48 16.10
C LYS A 44 -12.70 -0.81 16.56
N GLY A 45 -12.81 0.32 16.94
CA GLY A 45 -11.72 1.05 17.51
C GLY A 45 -10.90 1.61 16.45
N ASN A 46 -9.72 1.89 16.73
CA ASN A 46 -9.02 2.70 15.95
C ASN A 46 -7.96 2.11 15.24
N GLY A 47 -7.87 1.22 14.91
CA GLY A 47 -6.71 1.00 14.49
C GLY A 47 -6.30 0.40 13.38
N SER A 48 -6.97 -0.41 12.97
CA SER A 48 -6.43 -1.30 12.08
C SER A 48 -6.65 -0.93 10.66
N ARG A 49 -5.85 -0.12 10.11
CA ARG A 49 -5.94 0.21 8.71
C ARG A 49 -5.36 -0.92 7.89
N LYS A 50 -6.12 -1.37 6.93
CA LYS A 50 -5.69 -2.43 6.04
C LYS A 50 -5.80 -1.96 4.61
N VAL A 51 -4.91 -2.45 3.77
CA VAL A 51 -4.90 -2.09 2.37
C VAL A 51 -5.22 -3.34 1.57
N ARG A 52 -6.17 -3.23 0.67
CA ARG A 52 -6.49 -4.37 -0.16
C ARG A 52 -5.35 -4.59 -1.15
N GLY A 53 -5.07 -5.84 -1.41
CA GLY A 53 -4.00 -6.16 -2.35
C GLY A 53 -4.22 -5.53 -3.70
N SER A 54 -5.45 -5.53 -4.17
CA SER A 54 -5.73 -4.92 -5.47
C SER A 54 -5.49 -3.42 -5.46
N ASP A 55 -5.78 -2.77 -4.35
CA ASP A 55 -5.53 -1.33 -4.26
C ASP A 55 -4.05 -1.05 -4.20
N LEU A 56 -3.30 -1.89 -3.52
CA LEU A 56 -1.87 -1.72 -3.44
C LEU A 56 -1.23 -1.88 -4.81
N GLU A 57 -1.65 -2.89 -5.54
CA GLU A 57 -1.12 -3.08 -6.87
C GLU A 57 -1.49 -1.93 -7.80
N ARG A 58 -2.71 -1.45 -7.67
CA ARG A 58 -3.12 -0.33 -8.49
C ARG A 58 -2.31 0.91 -8.17
N PHE A 59 -2.01 1.12 -6.89
CA PHE A 59 -1.17 2.24 -6.51
C PHE A 59 0.21 2.12 -7.14
N ILE A 60 0.79 0.94 -7.09
CA ILE A 60 2.11 0.73 -7.67
C ILE A 60 2.08 1.00 -9.17
N GLU A 61 1.06 0.50 -9.83
CA GLU A 61 0.99 0.66 -11.26
C GLU A 61 0.74 2.08 -11.69
N SER A 62 0.10 2.85 -10.82
CA SER A 62 -0.20 4.22 -11.18
C SER A 62 1.00 5.14 -11.03
N GLN A 63 2.07 4.66 -10.39
CA GLN A 63 3.25 5.50 -10.23
C GLN A 63 4.06 5.48 -11.50
N LYS A 64 4.52 6.62 -11.90
CA LYS A 64 5.34 6.71 -13.09
C LYS A 64 6.79 6.70 -12.70
N PRO A 65 7.60 6.00 -13.44
CA PRO A 65 9.02 6.02 -13.13
C PRO A 65 9.57 7.43 -13.31
N GLU A 66 10.48 7.79 -12.43
CA GLU A 66 11.15 9.04 -12.57
C GLU A 66 12.21 8.90 -13.61
N GLN A 67 12.20 9.79 -14.58
CA GLN A 67 13.20 9.75 -15.60
C GLN A 67 14.12 10.88 -15.37
N PRO A 68 15.29 10.65 -15.00
CA PRO A 68 16.17 11.78 -14.83
C PRO A 68 16.41 12.34 -16.18
N ASN A 69 16.19 12.67 -16.96
CA ASN A 69 16.30 13.14 -18.06
C ASN A 69 16.62 12.83 -18.97
N ASN A 70 16.66 12.61 -19.11
CA ASN A 70 16.92 12.29 -19.85
C ASN A 70 16.92 12.54 -20.35
#